data_b8f8908f9151254e8bf3acc15bab841b
#
_entry.id   b8f8908f9151254e8bf3acc15bab841b
#
_cell.length_a   1.000
_cell.length_b   1.000
_cell.length_c   1.000
_cell.angle_alpha   90.00
_cell.angle_beta   90.00
_cell.angle_gamma   90.00
#
_symmetry.space_group_name_H-M   'P 1'
#
loop_
_entity.id
_entity.type
_entity.pdbx_description
1 polymer ?
#
loop_
_entity_poly.entity_id
_entity_poly.type
_entity_poly.pdbx_seq_one_letter_code
_entity_poly.pdbx_strand_id
1 'polypeptide(L)'
;MTAAEPRPGRRNARVSRSGQVPRTGEVPRSGEALRIVRLANFVTPVSGGLRTALRHLGEGYAAAGHEPVLIVPGPARKDEHTPQGRVITLPGPVVPGSGGYRVLARRGPVEALLDALAPDRLEVSDRTTLRWTGEWARRHRVPAVMVSHESADGVLGAWGVPGGVARLLGDGLNRRTAYAYSRVVCTTAWAEAEFARIGARNVVRAPLGVDLDVWRPDLGGPAVRRRYARPGQVLLVMASRLSAEKRPQDAVRALAHLRAAGVDAVLAVAGDGPLRGRLTALAARLRLPAVFLGHMADRTALAALLATADLVLAPGPVETFGLAALEALACGTPVVASSRSALPALVGSAGAGAGTPAEFAAAARELLALPEPARRARARARAELHPWRTAVDAFLAAHGAAPSPALLPAAAGAGLTGPGRSRGLPPRHGAAGPPASPARVQGVASARPAGKGAER
;
A
#
# COMPACT_ATOMS: atom_id res chain seq x y z
N MET A 1 -28.07 73.41 11.69
CA MET A 1 -29.11 72.68 10.96
C MET A 1 -28.48 72.14 9.70
N THR A 2 -28.05 70.94 9.71
CA THR A 2 -27.66 70.21 8.50
C THR A 2 -27.94 68.71 8.78
N ALA A 3 -28.81 68.16 7.98
CA ALA A 3 -29.39 66.83 8.13
C ALA A 3 -28.37 65.74 7.80
N ALA A 4 -28.35 64.67 8.59
CA ALA A 4 -27.59 63.47 8.35
C ALA A 4 -28.39 62.49 7.46
N GLU A 5 -27.77 62.06 6.34
CA GLU A 5 -28.31 60.99 5.51
C GLU A 5 -28.14 59.60 6.15
N PRO A 6 -29.08 58.66 5.93
CA PRO A 6 -28.98 57.34 6.48
C PRO A 6 -28.15 56.41 5.58
N ARG A 7 -27.24 55.63 6.17
CA ARG A 7 -26.44 54.58 5.54
C ARG A 7 -27.33 53.37 5.16
N PRO A 8 -27.10 52.69 4.00
CA PRO A 8 -27.86 51.52 3.62
C PRO A 8 -27.49 50.27 4.43
N GLY A 9 -28.51 49.58 4.90
CA GLY A 9 -28.40 48.36 5.71
C GLY A 9 -27.78 47.19 4.93
N ARG A 10 -26.83 46.54 5.56
CA ARG A 10 -26.32 45.21 5.13
C ARG A 10 -27.45 44.18 5.30
N ARG A 11 -27.97 43.68 4.17
CA ARG A 11 -28.81 42.49 4.14
C ARG A 11 -27.93 41.25 4.40
N ASN A 12 -28.01 40.69 5.61
CA ASN A 12 -27.55 39.33 5.89
C ASN A 12 -28.46 38.34 5.16
N ALA A 13 -27.95 37.73 4.10
CA ALA A 13 -28.55 36.57 3.51
C ALA A 13 -28.34 35.37 4.47
N ARG A 14 -29.36 35.13 5.31
CA ARG A 14 -29.48 33.85 6.04
C ARG A 14 -29.77 32.78 5.00
N VAL A 15 -28.79 31.96 4.70
CA VAL A 15 -29.02 30.65 4.06
C VAL A 15 -29.66 29.77 5.12
N SER A 16 -30.96 29.59 4.98
CA SER A 16 -31.78 28.69 5.78
C SER A 16 -31.39 27.25 5.45
N ARG A 17 -30.49 26.64 6.24
CA ARG A 17 -30.36 25.18 6.30
C ARG A 17 -31.39 24.72 7.33
N SER A 18 -32.44 24.02 6.84
CA SER A 18 -33.37 23.26 7.68
C SER A 18 -32.58 22.31 8.57
N GLY A 19 -32.45 22.64 9.83
CA GLY A 19 -31.84 21.82 10.84
C GLY A 19 -32.69 20.61 11.17
N GLN A 20 -32.43 19.49 10.54
CA GLN A 20 -32.72 18.19 11.12
C GLN A 20 -31.41 17.67 11.71
N VAL A 21 -31.33 17.67 13.03
CA VAL A 21 -30.30 16.95 13.79
C VAL A 21 -30.49 15.46 13.47
N PRO A 22 -29.49 14.76 12.93
CA PRO A 22 -29.63 13.33 12.64
C PRO A 22 -29.90 12.56 13.92
N ARG A 23 -30.95 11.76 13.94
CA ARG A 23 -31.28 10.85 15.03
C ARG A 23 -30.13 9.80 15.13
N THR A 24 -29.56 9.73 16.32
CA THR A 24 -28.50 8.80 16.71
C THR A 24 -28.94 7.36 16.47
N GLY A 25 -28.22 6.63 15.60
CA GLY A 25 -28.34 5.18 15.47
C GLY A 25 -28.83 4.63 14.12
N GLU A 26 -29.21 5.47 13.16
CA GLU A 26 -29.56 4.97 11.82
C GLU A 26 -28.30 4.76 10.96
N VAL A 27 -28.19 3.56 10.38
CA VAL A 27 -27.26 3.29 9.29
C VAL A 27 -27.65 4.21 8.13
N PRO A 28 -26.71 5.03 7.58
CA PRO A 28 -27.05 5.92 6.48
C PRO A 28 -27.67 5.13 5.33
N ARG A 29 -28.73 5.66 4.74
CA ARG A 29 -29.36 5.05 3.57
C ARG A 29 -28.33 4.97 2.45
N SER A 30 -28.31 3.86 1.73
CA SER A 30 -27.40 3.68 0.58
C SER A 30 -27.61 4.82 -0.42
N GLY A 31 -26.55 5.65 -0.64
CA GLY A 31 -26.57 6.79 -1.55
C GLY A 31 -26.38 8.16 -0.91
N GLU A 32 -26.29 8.28 0.43
CA GLU A 32 -26.05 9.56 1.10
C GLU A 32 -24.56 9.91 1.09
N ALA A 33 -24.23 11.17 0.74
CA ALA A 33 -22.86 11.68 0.73
C ALA A 33 -22.32 11.74 2.17
N LEU A 34 -21.23 11.05 2.45
CA LEU A 34 -20.59 11.00 3.77
C LEU A 34 -19.41 11.96 3.83
N ARG A 35 -19.27 12.68 4.93
CA ARG A 35 -18.03 13.39 5.26
C ARG A 35 -17.06 12.43 5.93
N ILE A 36 -16.01 12.05 5.20
CA ILE A 36 -14.97 11.13 5.66
C ILE A 36 -13.75 11.96 6.06
N VAL A 37 -13.55 12.19 7.36
CA VAL A 37 -12.38 12.90 7.87
C VAL A 37 -11.24 11.90 8.08
N ARG A 38 -10.08 12.21 7.49
CA ARG A 38 -8.90 11.35 7.45
C ARG A 38 -7.74 12.04 8.15
N LEU A 39 -7.06 11.34 9.06
CA LEU A 39 -5.88 11.85 9.77
C LEU A 39 -4.66 11.00 9.45
N ALA A 40 -3.57 11.63 9.08
CA ALA A 40 -2.32 10.95 8.82
C ALA A 40 -1.11 11.75 9.33
N ASN A 41 -0.20 11.07 10.01
CA ASN A 41 1.13 11.55 10.34
C ASN A 41 2.16 11.03 9.33
N PHE A 42 3.40 11.46 9.45
CA PHE A 42 4.51 11.02 8.61
C PHE A 42 4.32 11.28 7.10
N VAL A 43 3.53 12.30 6.75
CA VAL A 43 3.33 12.75 5.37
C VAL A 43 4.25 13.94 5.09
N THR A 44 5.07 13.84 4.04
CA THR A 44 5.92 14.94 3.57
C THR A 44 5.72 15.15 2.06
N PRO A 45 6.10 16.31 1.52
CA PRO A 45 6.01 16.56 0.07
C PRO A 45 6.74 15.53 -0.79
N VAL A 46 7.78 14.90 -0.24
CA VAL A 46 8.63 13.90 -0.91
C VAL A 46 8.40 12.47 -0.42
N SER A 47 7.45 12.22 0.52
CA SER A 47 7.17 10.87 0.98
C SER A 47 6.33 10.10 -0.06
N GLY A 48 6.78 8.89 -0.41
CA GLY A 48 6.21 8.09 -1.49
C GLY A 48 4.87 7.42 -1.16
N GLY A 49 4.92 6.18 -0.67
CA GLY A 49 3.75 5.29 -0.60
C GLY A 49 2.54 5.81 0.16
N LEU A 50 2.71 6.32 1.40
CA LEU A 50 1.58 6.81 2.20
C LEU A 50 0.87 7.99 1.54
N ARG A 51 1.64 8.98 1.04
CA ARG A 51 1.06 10.13 0.33
C ARG A 51 0.29 9.71 -0.92
N THR A 52 0.84 8.77 -1.69
CA THR A 52 0.18 8.22 -2.87
C THR A 52 -1.13 7.52 -2.48
N ALA A 53 -1.13 6.70 -1.44
CA ALA A 53 -2.32 6.02 -0.95
C ALA A 53 -3.39 7.02 -0.48
N LEU A 54 -3.01 8.01 0.34
CA LEU A 54 -3.93 9.04 0.81
C LEU A 54 -4.57 9.81 -0.35
N ARG A 55 -3.77 10.16 -1.37
CA ARG A 55 -4.26 10.88 -2.55
C ARG A 55 -5.28 10.04 -3.33
N HIS A 56 -4.94 8.83 -3.74
CA HIS A 56 -5.83 8.00 -4.55
C HIS A 56 -7.10 7.58 -3.81
N LEU A 57 -7.02 7.28 -2.51
CA LEU A 57 -8.20 7.02 -1.71
C LEU A 57 -9.11 8.26 -1.61
N GLY A 58 -8.52 9.46 -1.40
CA GLY A 58 -9.29 10.71 -1.38
C GLY A 58 -9.96 11.02 -2.72
N GLU A 59 -9.21 10.92 -3.82
CA GLU A 59 -9.75 11.06 -5.18
C GLU A 59 -10.90 10.06 -5.45
N GLY A 60 -10.71 8.80 -5.01
CA GLY A 60 -11.73 7.75 -5.13
C GLY A 60 -12.98 8.03 -4.29
N TYR A 61 -12.83 8.51 -3.05
CA TYR A 61 -13.97 8.88 -2.21
C TYR A 61 -14.75 10.06 -2.79
N ALA A 62 -14.04 11.08 -3.32
CA ALA A 62 -14.69 12.21 -3.99
C ALA A 62 -15.43 11.76 -5.26
N ALA A 63 -14.82 10.89 -6.07
CA ALA A 63 -15.45 10.31 -7.26
C ALA A 63 -16.68 9.44 -6.93
N ALA A 64 -16.70 8.85 -5.72
CA ALA A 64 -17.84 8.10 -5.20
C ALA A 64 -18.97 9.01 -4.63
N GLY A 65 -18.80 10.33 -4.68
CA GLY A 65 -19.81 11.31 -4.19
C GLY A 65 -19.70 11.63 -2.71
N HIS A 66 -18.63 11.22 -2.03
CA HIS A 66 -18.37 11.56 -0.64
C HIS A 66 -17.56 12.85 -0.49
N GLU A 67 -17.51 13.40 0.72
CA GLU A 67 -16.74 14.60 1.08
C GLU A 67 -15.47 14.19 1.87
N PRO A 68 -14.35 13.87 1.22
CA PRO A 68 -13.11 13.54 1.92
C PRO A 68 -12.42 14.81 2.44
N VAL A 69 -12.02 14.79 3.72
CA VAL A 69 -11.24 15.84 4.37
C VAL A 69 -9.99 15.21 4.97
N LEU A 70 -8.80 15.60 4.50
CA LEU A 70 -7.53 15.08 4.99
C LEU A 70 -6.87 16.09 5.94
N ILE A 71 -6.52 15.67 7.16
CA ILE A 71 -5.78 16.45 8.14
C ILE A 71 -4.38 15.88 8.28
N VAL A 72 -3.35 16.70 8.01
CA VAL A 72 -1.93 16.32 8.05
C VAL A 72 -1.09 17.35 8.81
N PRO A 73 0.07 16.97 9.36
CA PRO A 73 1.00 17.92 9.95
C PRO A 73 1.81 18.66 8.88
N GLY A 74 2.15 19.91 9.16
CA GLY A 74 3.04 20.72 8.33
C GLY A 74 3.76 21.80 9.12
N PRO A 75 4.50 22.69 8.43
CA PRO A 75 5.19 23.81 9.08
C PRO A 75 4.24 24.93 9.53
N ALA A 76 3.14 25.12 8.81
CA ALA A 76 2.15 26.15 9.05
C ALA A 76 0.74 25.63 8.77
N ARG A 77 -0.30 26.35 9.24
CA ARG A 77 -1.69 26.04 8.92
C ARG A 77 -1.98 26.41 7.46
N LYS A 78 -2.60 25.45 6.75
CA LYS A 78 -3.14 25.63 5.40
C LYS A 78 -4.50 24.95 5.32
N ASP A 79 -5.33 25.39 4.38
CA ASP A 79 -6.65 24.82 4.11
C ASP A 79 -6.90 24.94 2.61
N GLU A 80 -6.80 23.84 1.91
CA GLU A 80 -6.74 23.80 0.45
C GLU A 80 -7.75 22.79 -0.09
N HIS A 81 -8.45 23.15 -1.19
CA HIS A 81 -9.26 22.20 -1.94
C HIS A 81 -8.45 21.62 -3.09
N THR A 82 -8.44 20.32 -3.19
CA THR A 82 -7.64 19.55 -4.14
C THR A 82 -8.50 18.45 -4.77
N PRO A 83 -8.07 17.77 -5.84
CA PRO A 83 -8.79 16.63 -6.38
C PRO A 83 -9.06 15.50 -5.38
N GLN A 84 -8.21 15.35 -4.35
CA GLN A 84 -8.42 14.35 -3.28
C GLN A 84 -9.39 14.82 -2.17
N GLY A 85 -10.04 15.95 -2.35
CA GLY A 85 -10.89 16.63 -1.37
C GLY A 85 -10.19 17.79 -0.66
N ARG A 86 -10.76 18.22 0.48
CA ARG A 86 -10.20 19.29 1.32
C ARG A 86 -8.99 18.76 2.11
N VAL A 87 -7.88 19.50 2.05
CA VAL A 87 -6.66 19.17 2.78
C VAL A 87 -6.35 20.27 3.79
N ILE A 88 -6.36 19.90 5.07
CA ILE A 88 -6.09 20.82 6.18
C ILE A 88 -4.73 20.46 6.78
N THR A 89 -3.78 21.37 6.69
CA THR A 89 -2.47 21.22 7.30
C THR A 89 -2.48 21.93 8.65
N LEU A 90 -2.06 21.25 9.71
CA LEU A 90 -1.87 21.83 11.04
C LEU A 90 -0.38 21.91 11.38
N PRO A 91 0.07 22.96 12.10
CA PRO A 91 1.45 23.03 12.57
C PRO A 91 1.79 21.82 13.46
N GLY A 92 2.87 21.13 13.13
CA GLY A 92 3.34 19.98 13.89
C GLY A 92 4.86 19.94 14.00
N PRO A 93 5.44 19.45 15.12
CA PRO A 93 6.88 19.34 15.29
C PRO A 93 7.47 18.30 14.33
N VAL A 94 8.74 18.51 13.98
CA VAL A 94 9.55 17.52 13.27
C VAL A 94 9.97 16.45 14.27
N VAL A 95 9.84 15.18 13.87
CA VAL A 95 10.34 14.04 14.65
C VAL A 95 11.86 13.96 14.47
N PRO A 96 12.66 14.03 15.55
CA PRO A 96 14.11 13.95 15.46
C PRO A 96 14.57 12.65 14.75
N GLY A 97 15.58 12.75 13.89
CA GLY A 97 16.14 11.61 13.16
C GLY A 97 15.25 11.00 12.06
N SER A 98 14.04 11.52 11.84
CA SER A 98 13.08 10.97 10.88
C SER A 98 13.27 11.42 9.42
N GLY A 99 14.24 12.31 9.14
CA GLY A 99 14.39 12.89 7.80
C GLY A 99 13.32 13.93 7.44
N GLY A 100 12.79 14.65 8.45
CA GLY A 100 11.87 15.76 8.25
C GLY A 100 10.38 15.42 8.40
N TYR A 101 10.03 14.22 8.84
CA TYR A 101 8.64 13.86 9.14
C TYR A 101 8.11 14.67 10.34
N ARG A 102 6.86 15.09 10.21
CA ARG A 102 6.12 15.82 11.25
C ARG A 102 4.97 14.99 11.80
N VAL A 103 4.51 15.35 13.00
CA VAL A 103 3.38 14.70 13.67
C VAL A 103 2.39 15.72 14.21
N LEU A 104 1.12 15.35 14.26
CA LEU A 104 0.04 16.07 14.94
C LEU A 104 0.16 15.80 16.46
N ALA A 105 1.06 16.50 17.13
CA ALA A 105 1.38 16.25 18.53
C ALA A 105 0.37 16.87 19.52
N ARG A 106 -0.32 17.95 19.13
CA ARG A 106 -1.27 18.66 19.99
C ARG A 106 -2.68 18.18 19.76
N ARG A 107 -3.32 17.62 20.80
CA ARG A 107 -4.69 17.11 20.71
C ARG A 107 -5.72 18.21 20.50
N GLY A 108 -5.68 19.30 21.28
CA GLY A 108 -6.68 20.35 21.26
C GLY A 108 -7.02 20.91 19.88
N PRO A 109 -6.04 21.35 19.07
CA PRO A 109 -6.32 21.82 17.70
C PRO A 109 -6.94 20.75 16.78
N VAL A 110 -6.59 19.48 16.95
CA VAL A 110 -7.16 18.38 16.17
C VAL A 110 -8.58 18.09 16.64
N GLU A 111 -8.83 18.06 17.95
CA GLU A 111 -10.14 17.82 18.56
C GLU A 111 -11.12 18.93 18.16
N ALA A 112 -10.74 20.20 18.33
CA ALA A 112 -11.56 21.33 17.90
C ALA A 112 -11.90 21.31 16.40
N LEU A 113 -10.98 20.81 15.57
CA LEU A 113 -11.21 20.67 14.14
C LEU A 113 -12.16 19.50 13.83
N LEU A 114 -12.04 18.38 14.53
CA LEU A 114 -12.96 17.26 14.40
C LEU A 114 -14.40 17.65 14.82
N ASP A 115 -14.53 18.40 15.93
CA ASP A 115 -15.83 18.91 16.41
C ASP A 115 -16.46 19.86 15.38
N ALA A 116 -15.66 20.76 14.81
CA ALA A 116 -16.12 21.72 13.79
C ALA A 116 -16.50 21.05 12.45
N LEU A 117 -15.79 19.99 12.07
CA LEU A 117 -16.05 19.25 10.84
C LEU A 117 -17.23 18.29 10.96
N ALA A 118 -17.60 17.87 12.17
CA ALA A 118 -18.67 16.91 12.44
C ALA A 118 -18.66 15.72 11.46
N PRO A 119 -17.61 14.86 11.48
CA PRO A 119 -17.45 13.78 10.51
C PRO A 119 -18.51 12.69 10.65
N ASP A 120 -19.00 12.15 9.53
CA ASP A 120 -19.81 10.93 9.51
C ASP A 120 -18.94 9.69 9.69
N ARG A 121 -17.69 9.76 9.24
CA ARG A 121 -16.67 8.69 9.33
C ARG A 121 -15.31 9.26 9.64
N LEU A 122 -14.54 8.51 10.42
CA LEU A 122 -13.15 8.84 10.72
C LEU A 122 -12.22 7.75 10.20
N GLU A 123 -11.15 8.14 9.47
CA GLU A 123 -10.08 7.27 9.01
C GLU A 123 -8.76 7.74 9.58
N VAL A 124 -7.98 6.85 10.20
CA VAL A 124 -6.73 7.23 10.87
C VAL A 124 -5.59 6.33 10.40
N SER A 125 -4.52 6.95 9.92
CA SER A 125 -3.34 6.27 9.38
C SER A 125 -2.13 6.28 10.33
N ASP A 126 -2.37 6.44 11.63
CA ASP A 126 -1.34 6.36 12.67
C ASP A 126 -1.91 5.76 13.97
N ARG A 127 -1.39 4.59 14.35
CA ARG A 127 -1.82 3.88 15.55
C ARG A 127 -1.12 4.34 16.84
N THR A 128 -0.16 5.25 16.75
CA THR A 128 0.65 5.70 17.88
C THR A 128 0.14 7.02 18.44
N THR A 129 0.50 8.13 17.84
CA THR A 129 0.20 9.47 18.35
C THR A 129 -1.25 9.88 18.13
N LEU A 130 -1.96 9.30 17.14
CA LEU A 130 -3.37 9.58 16.82
C LEU A 130 -4.35 8.55 17.39
N ARG A 131 -3.91 7.52 18.10
CA ARG A 131 -4.79 6.45 18.63
C ARG A 131 -5.95 7.01 19.48
N TRP A 132 -5.74 8.11 20.21
CA TRP A 132 -6.76 8.76 21.03
C TRP A 132 -7.99 9.23 20.24
N THR A 133 -7.85 9.43 18.93
CA THR A 133 -8.97 9.83 18.05
C THR A 133 -10.02 8.73 17.91
N GLY A 134 -9.64 7.46 18.07
CA GLY A 134 -10.61 6.37 18.17
C GLY A 134 -11.47 6.44 19.43
N GLU A 135 -10.90 6.90 20.55
CA GLU A 135 -11.65 7.14 21.79
C GLU A 135 -12.56 8.37 21.66
N TRP A 136 -12.09 9.43 20.99
CA TRP A 136 -12.91 10.57 20.61
C TRP A 136 -14.11 10.14 19.76
N ALA A 137 -13.87 9.36 18.71
CA ALA A 137 -14.89 8.88 17.80
C ALA A 137 -15.98 8.07 18.51
N ARG A 138 -15.59 7.18 19.45
CA ARG A 138 -16.55 6.43 20.27
C ARG A 138 -17.41 7.32 21.13
N ARG A 139 -16.84 8.35 21.78
CA ARG A 139 -17.59 9.33 22.59
C ARG A 139 -18.62 10.09 21.74
N HIS A 140 -18.26 10.41 20.49
CA HIS A 140 -19.11 11.14 19.55
C HIS A 140 -19.97 10.21 18.66
N ARG A 141 -19.89 8.87 18.87
CA ARG A 141 -20.63 7.86 18.08
C ARG A 141 -20.31 7.92 16.59
N VAL A 142 -19.10 8.32 16.23
CA VAL A 142 -18.59 8.35 14.85
C VAL A 142 -17.90 7.01 14.56
N PRO A 143 -18.35 6.23 13.57
CA PRO A 143 -17.62 5.03 13.15
C PRO A 143 -16.22 5.40 12.68
N ALA A 144 -15.20 4.75 13.29
CA ALA A 144 -13.80 5.05 13.03
C ALA A 144 -13.04 3.82 12.54
N VAL A 145 -12.22 4.03 11.51
CA VAL A 145 -11.36 3.03 10.89
C VAL A 145 -9.90 3.41 11.13
N MET A 146 -9.08 2.46 11.57
CA MET A 146 -7.62 2.62 11.60
C MET A 146 -6.98 1.83 10.47
N VAL A 147 -6.13 2.48 9.68
CA VAL A 147 -5.41 1.86 8.57
C VAL A 147 -4.00 1.50 8.99
N SER A 148 -3.70 0.21 8.98
CA SER A 148 -2.36 -0.31 9.30
C SER A 148 -1.48 -0.28 8.05
N HIS A 149 -0.71 0.80 7.94
CA HIS A 149 0.30 0.96 6.87
C HIS A 149 1.67 0.40 7.24
N GLU A 150 1.88 0.00 8.50
CA GLU A 150 3.16 -0.41 9.03
C GLU A 150 3.00 -1.65 9.93
N SER A 151 4.05 -2.47 9.99
CA SER A 151 4.18 -3.50 11.01
C SER A 151 4.71 -2.88 12.30
N ALA A 152 4.00 -3.06 13.42
CA ALA A 152 4.47 -2.55 14.71
C ALA A 152 5.77 -3.25 15.14
N ASP A 153 5.84 -4.56 14.96
CA ASP A 153 7.03 -5.36 15.27
C ASP A 153 8.21 -4.93 14.37
N GLY A 154 7.95 -4.70 13.08
CA GLY A 154 8.96 -4.29 12.10
C GLY A 154 9.54 -2.91 12.39
N VAL A 155 8.71 -1.94 12.75
CA VAL A 155 9.16 -0.58 13.12
C VAL A 155 10.00 -0.60 14.39
N LEU A 156 9.55 -1.29 15.44
CA LEU A 156 10.30 -1.44 16.70
C LEU A 156 11.62 -2.17 16.48
N GLY A 157 11.63 -3.23 15.67
CA GLY A 157 12.84 -3.96 15.30
C GLY A 157 13.84 -3.11 14.51
N ALA A 158 13.34 -2.24 13.61
CA ALA A 158 14.19 -1.29 12.88
C ALA A 158 14.84 -0.23 13.78
N TRP A 159 14.25 0.06 14.95
CA TRP A 159 14.82 0.92 15.99
C TRP A 159 15.73 0.16 16.97
N GLY A 160 16.05 -1.10 16.70
CA GLY A 160 16.97 -1.91 17.50
C GLY A 160 16.33 -2.58 18.72
N VAL A 161 15.01 -2.58 18.84
CA VAL A 161 14.33 -3.30 19.91
C VAL A 161 14.45 -4.80 19.68
N PRO A 162 14.91 -5.62 20.65
CA PRO A 162 14.98 -7.07 20.50
C PRO A 162 13.64 -7.68 20.11
N GLY A 163 13.65 -8.66 19.19
CA GLY A 163 12.44 -9.16 18.54
C GLY A 163 11.32 -9.64 19.48
N GLY A 164 11.67 -10.30 20.60
CA GLY A 164 10.69 -10.70 21.62
C GLY A 164 10.01 -9.51 22.30
N VAL A 165 10.78 -8.46 22.62
CA VAL A 165 10.27 -7.23 23.25
C VAL A 165 9.47 -6.41 22.25
N ALA A 166 9.95 -6.28 21.00
CA ALA A 166 9.23 -5.62 19.92
C ALA A 166 7.85 -6.24 19.71
N ARG A 167 7.77 -7.57 19.71
CA ARG A 167 6.52 -8.32 19.59
C ARG A 167 5.57 -8.06 20.75
N LEU A 168 6.05 -8.10 21.99
CA LEU A 168 5.22 -7.84 23.18
C LEU A 168 4.65 -6.42 23.19
N LEU A 169 5.49 -5.43 22.88
CA LEU A 169 5.08 -4.03 22.79
C LEU A 169 4.12 -3.81 21.62
N GLY A 170 4.39 -4.43 20.46
CA GLY A 170 3.53 -4.40 19.28
C GLY A 170 2.15 -4.99 19.55
N ASP A 171 2.10 -6.14 20.25
CA ASP A 171 0.84 -6.79 20.66
C ASP A 171 0.02 -5.90 21.60
N GLY A 172 0.68 -5.26 22.58
CA GLY A 172 0.04 -4.31 23.48
C GLY A 172 -0.55 -3.10 22.74
N LEU A 173 0.20 -2.55 21.79
CA LEU A 173 -0.24 -1.45 20.95
C LEU A 173 -1.43 -1.86 20.05
N ASN A 174 -1.35 -3.05 19.43
CA ASN A 174 -2.37 -3.57 18.55
C ASN A 174 -3.68 -3.89 19.27
N ARG A 175 -3.63 -4.44 20.52
CA ARG A 175 -4.82 -4.63 21.36
C ARG A 175 -5.53 -3.30 21.65
N ARG A 176 -4.76 -2.28 22.06
CA ARG A 176 -5.31 -0.94 22.33
C ARG A 176 -5.90 -0.31 21.07
N THR A 177 -5.28 -0.54 19.91
CA THR A 177 -5.76 -0.06 18.61
C THR A 177 -7.06 -0.77 18.23
N ALA A 178 -7.10 -2.11 18.26
CA ALA A 178 -8.30 -2.87 17.96
C ALA A 178 -9.48 -2.50 18.87
N TYR A 179 -9.21 -2.18 20.15
CA TYR A 179 -10.24 -1.71 21.08
C TYR A 179 -10.73 -0.29 20.77
N ALA A 180 -9.84 0.61 20.33
CA ALA A 180 -10.16 2.02 20.12
C ALA A 180 -11.02 2.27 18.86
N TYR A 181 -10.85 1.47 17.83
CA TYR A 181 -11.49 1.66 16.53
C TYR A 181 -12.57 0.62 16.26
N SER A 182 -13.60 0.99 15.50
CA SER A 182 -14.67 0.08 15.08
C SER A 182 -14.15 -0.97 14.09
N ARG A 183 -13.18 -0.60 13.24
CA ARG A 183 -12.50 -1.50 12.31
C ARG A 183 -11.02 -1.16 12.18
N VAL A 184 -10.21 -2.18 11.90
CA VAL A 184 -8.80 -2.07 11.55
C VAL A 184 -8.64 -2.57 10.12
N VAL A 185 -8.25 -1.70 9.21
CA VAL A 185 -7.94 -2.05 7.83
C VAL A 185 -6.47 -2.42 7.73
N CYS A 186 -6.19 -3.65 7.32
CA CYS A 186 -4.86 -4.13 7.01
C CYS A 186 -4.66 -4.21 5.50
N THR A 187 -3.62 -3.55 5.00
CA THR A 187 -3.37 -3.51 3.55
C THR A 187 -2.76 -4.81 3.01
N THR A 188 -2.23 -5.68 3.89
CA THR A 188 -1.64 -6.97 3.53
C THR A 188 -1.95 -8.05 4.56
N ALA A 189 -1.80 -9.32 4.18
CA ALA A 189 -1.83 -10.45 5.10
C ALA A 189 -0.74 -10.36 6.19
N TRP A 190 0.39 -9.74 5.87
CA TRP A 190 1.47 -9.50 6.82
C TRP A 190 1.03 -8.59 7.98
N ALA A 191 0.40 -7.46 7.65
CA ALA A 191 -0.15 -6.55 8.66
C ALA A 191 -1.30 -7.20 9.44
N GLU A 192 -2.15 -7.99 8.79
CA GLU A 192 -3.26 -8.72 9.40
C GLU A 192 -2.77 -9.76 10.43
N ALA A 193 -1.65 -10.46 10.15
CA ALA A 193 -1.09 -11.48 11.04
C ALA A 193 -0.76 -10.94 12.45
N GLU A 194 -0.37 -9.67 12.58
CA GLU A 194 -0.14 -9.04 13.88
C GLU A 194 -1.44 -8.91 14.71
N PHE A 195 -2.56 -8.60 14.05
CA PHE A 195 -3.86 -8.49 14.70
C PHE A 195 -4.51 -9.86 14.93
N ALA A 196 -4.30 -10.81 14.03
CA ALA A 196 -4.72 -12.21 14.21
C ALA A 196 -4.05 -12.84 15.45
N ARG A 197 -2.76 -12.56 15.66
CA ARG A 197 -1.99 -13.05 16.81
C ARG A 197 -2.59 -12.62 18.15
N ILE A 198 -3.23 -11.46 18.21
CA ILE A 198 -3.89 -10.96 19.43
C ILE A 198 -5.40 -11.29 19.50
N GLY A 199 -5.93 -12.05 18.53
CA GLY A 199 -7.34 -12.43 18.47
C GLY A 199 -8.30 -11.28 18.13
N ALA A 200 -7.83 -10.23 17.44
CA ALA A 200 -8.70 -9.11 17.04
C ALA A 200 -9.73 -9.57 16.00
N ARG A 201 -11.01 -9.23 16.22
CA ARG A 201 -12.16 -9.67 15.39
C ARG A 201 -12.66 -8.61 14.42
N ASN A 202 -12.23 -7.36 14.59
CA ASN A 202 -12.65 -6.20 13.78
C ASN A 202 -11.64 -5.83 12.68
N VAL A 203 -10.90 -6.82 12.19
CA VAL A 203 -9.89 -6.64 11.14
C VAL A 203 -10.50 -6.90 9.77
N VAL A 204 -10.19 -6.04 8.82
CA VAL A 204 -10.61 -6.14 7.42
C VAL A 204 -9.38 -6.01 6.54
N ARG A 205 -9.25 -6.86 5.51
CA ARG A 205 -8.20 -6.73 4.52
C ARG A 205 -8.67 -5.86 3.35
N ALA A 206 -7.93 -4.78 3.08
CA ALA A 206 -8.15 -3.91 1.93
C ALA A 206 -6.79 -3.54 1.30
N PRO A 207 -6.32 -4.30 0.29
CA PRO A 207 -5.08 -4.00 -0.40
C PRO A 207 -5.12 -2.63 -1.09
N LEU A 208 -3.98 -1.96 -1.15
CA LEU A 208 -3.82 -0.74 -1.94
C LEU A 208 -3.74 -1.08 -3.43
N GLY A 209 -3.84 -0.06 -4.28
CA GLY A 209 -3.84 -0.21 -5.73
C GLY A 209 -2.65 0.41 -6.43
N VAL A 210 -2.63 0.26 -7.75
CA VAL A 210 -1.71 0.92 -8.68
C VAL A 210 -2.50 1.55 -9.82
N ASP A 211 -1.98 2.66 -10.33
CA ASP A 211 -2.50 3.37 -11.47
C ASP A 211 -1.96 2.71 -12.77
N LEU A 212 -2.78 1.89 -13.38
CA LEU A 212 -2.40 1.08 -14.56
C LEU A 212 -2.28 1.90 -15.85
N ASP A 213 -2.77 3.14 -15.86
CA ASP A 213 -2.67 4.07 -16.98
C ASP A 213 -1.37 4.87 -16.93
N VAL A 214 -0.89 5.16 -15.72
CA VAL A 214 0.41 5.81 -15.49
C VAL A 214 1.57 4.82 -15.55
N TRP A 215 1.42 3.67 -14.91
CA TRP A 215 2.45 2.62 -14.84
C TRP A 215 2.13 1.53 -15.86
N ARG A 216 2.79 1.59 -17.02
CA ARG A 216 2.50 0.67 -18.13
C ARG A 216 3.76 0.29 -18.92
N PRO A 217 3.79 -0.92 -19.52
CA PRO A 217 5.00 -1.47 -20.15
C PRO A 217 5.46 -0.73 -21.40
N ASP A 218 4.53 -0.12 -22.14
CA ASP A 218 4.79 0.58 -23.43
C ASP A 218 5.57 1.90 -23.28
N LEU A 219 5.74 2.39 -22.04
CA LEU A 219 6.62 3.53 -21.76
C LEU A 219 8.12 3.17 -21.81
N GLY A 220 8.46 1.88 -21.78
CA GLY A 220 9.82 1.39 -21.95
C GLY A 220 10.29 1.43 -23.41
N GLY A 221 11.59 1.31 -23.58
CA GLY A 221 12.10 1.20 -24.94
C GLY A 221 13.62 1.38 -25.08
N PRO A 222 14.16 1.11 -26.27
CA PRO A 222 15.61 1.14 -26.52
C PRO A 222 16.25 2.52 -26.26
N ALA A 223 15.53 3.60 -26.54
CA ALA A 223 16.02 4.95 -26.30
C ALA A 223 16.22 5.26 -24.81
N VAL A 224 15.28 4.81 -23.96
CA VAL A 224 15.41 4.92 -22.49
C VAL A 224 16.53 4.00 -21.98
N ARG A 225 16.59 2.75 -22.50
CA ARG A 225 17.59 1.76 -22.09
C ARG A 225 19.02 2.26 -22.32
N ARG A 226 19.30 2.85 -23.48
CA ARG A 226 20.64 3.39 -23.82
C ARG A 226 21.16 4.44 -22.84
N ARG A 227 20.31 5.08 -22.06
CA ARG A 227 20.72 6.06 -21.03
C ARG A 227 21.36 5.38 -19.81
N TYR A 228 21.05 4.11 -19.56
CA TYR A 228 21.39 3.42 -18.31
C TYR A 228 22.20 2.15 -18.51
N ALA A 229 22.05 1.46 -19.64
CA ALA A 229 22.67 0.18 -19.90
C ALA A 229 23.17 0.10 -21.34
N ARG A 230 24.28 -0.64 -21.55
CA ARG A 230 24.80 -1.00 -22.86
C ARG A 230 23.91 -2.06 -23.52
N PRO A 231 24.01 -2.26 -24.84
CA PRO A 231 23.36 -3.39 -25.49
C PRO A 231 23.79 -4.73 -24.85
N GLY A 232 22.80 -5.59 -24.58
CA GLY A 232 22.99 -6.88 -23.92
C GLY A 232 23.26 -6.85 -22.41
N GLN A 233 23.45 -5.66 -21.81
CA GLN A 233 23.68 -5.54 -20.38
C GLN A 233 22.35 -5.60 -19.61
N VAL A 234 22.29 -6.36 -18.52
CA VAL A 234 21.12 -6.45 -17.63
C VAL A 234 20.97 -5.16 -16.86
N LEU A 235 19.78 -4.51 -16.96
CA LEU A 235 19.43 -3.30 -16.24
C LEU A 235 18.63 -3.66 -14.98
N LEU A 236 19.27 -3.52 -13.83
CA LEU A 236 18.61 -3.61 -12.52
C LEU A 236 18.18 -2.21 -12.07
N VAL A 237 17.02 -2.09 -11.46
CA VAL A 237 16.55 -0.83 -10.87
C VAL A 237 16.25 -1.01 -9.40
N MET A 238 16.59 -0.01 -8.58
CA MET A 238 16.08 0.16 -7.23
C MET A 238 15.37 1.51 -7.15
N ALA A 239 14.07 1.53 -6.89
CA ALA A 239 13.27 2.74 -6.75
C ALA A 239 12.79 2.88 -5.30
N SER A 240 13.56 3.61 -4.47
CA SER A 240 13.25 3.76 -3.04
C SER A 240 14.05 4.90 -2.41
N ARG A 241 13.62 5.37 -1.22
CA ARG A 241 14.45 6.24 -0.39
C ARG A 241 15.75 5.54 0.00
N LEU A 242 16.83 6.31 0.08
CA LEU A 242 18.15 5.80 0.47
C LEU A 242 18.35 5.96 1.99
N SER A 243 17.55 5.24 2.76
CA SER A 243 17.50 5.23 4.22
C SER A 243 17.75 3.82 4.78
N ALA A 244 18.11 3.71 6.05
CA ALA A 244 18.58 2.46 6.66
C ALA A 244 17.54 1.34 6.61
N GLU A 245 16.27 1.66 6.82
CA GLU A 245 15.15 0.70 6.80
C GLU A 245 14.89 0.11 5.41
N LYS A 246 15.35 0.79 4.34
CA LYS A 246 15.23 0.29 2.95
C LYS A 246 16.41 -0.58 2.52
N ARG A 247 17.46 -0.63 3.32
CA ARG A 247 18.67 -1.45 3.07
C ARG A 247 19.25 -1.35 1.65
N PRO A 248 19.42 -0.14 1.10
CA PRO A 248 19.85 0.03 -0.29
C PRO A 248 21.25 -0.58 -0.58
N GLN A 249 22.08 -0.73 0.44
CA GLN A 249 23.38 -1.41 0.33
C GLN A 249 23.27 -2.88 -0.11
N ASP A 250 22.15 -3.54 0.16
CA ASP A 250 21.93 -4.93 -0.23
C ASP A 250 21.69 -5.05 -1.74
N ALA A 251 21.06 -4.06 -2.37
CA ALA A 251 20.96 -4.00 -3.84
C ALA A 251 22.35 -3.81 -4.51
N VAL A 252 23.20 -2.94 -3.93
CA VAL A 252 24.58 -2.75 -4.43
C VAL A 252 25.41 -4.03 -4.28
N ARG A 253 25.29 -4.72 -3.14
CA ARG A 253 25.98 -6.01 -2.92
C ARG A 253 25.42 -7.13 -3.80
N ALA A 254 24.11 -7.16 -4.04
CA ALA A 254 23.48 -8.11 -4.96
C ALA A 254 24.04 -7.95 -6.40
N LEU A 255 24.24 -6.71 -6.86
CA LEU A 255 24.93 -6.44 -8.11
C LEU A 255 26.35 -7.03 -8.13
N ALA A 256 27.10 -6.92 -7.02
CA ALA A 256 28.44 -7.52 -6.91
C ALA A 256 28.39 -9.05 -7.09
N HIS A 257 27.45 -9.73 -6.41
CA HIS A 257 27.28 -11.17 -6.55
C HIS A 257 26.84 -11.58 -7.95
N LEU A 258 25.95 -10.83 -8.61
CA LEU A 258 25.55 -11.09 -9.99
C LEU A 258 26.74 -11.00 -10.96
N ARG A 259 27.56 -9.95 -10.84
CA ARG A 259 28.73 -9.78 -11.69
C ARG A 259 29.80 -10.83 -11.43
N ALA A 260 30.02 -11.21 -10.19
CA ALA A 260 30.91 -12.33 -9.83
C ALA A 260 30.43 -13.66 -10.42
N ALA A 261 29.10 -13.83 -10.61
CA ALA A 261 28.50 -14.97 -11.29
C ALA A 261 28.51 -14.87 -12.85
N GLY A 262 29.22 -13.89 -13.42
CA GLY A 262 29.34 -13.71 -14.86
C GLY A 262 28.22 -12.93 -15.56
N VAL A 263 27.26 -12.37 -14.82
CA VAL A 263 26.17 -11.57 -15.40
C VAL A 263 26.66 -10.13 -15.62
N ASP A 264 26.74 -9.67 -16.88
CA ASP A 264 27.00 -8.24 -17.14
C ASP A 264 25.77 -7.41 -16.80
N ALA A 265 25.74 -6.88 -15.58
CA ALA A 265 24.62 -6.12 -15.04
C ALA A 265 25.05 -4.72 -14.59
N VAL A 266 24.13 -3.76 -14.68
CA VAL A 266 24.21 -2.39 -14.15
C VAL A 266 23.03 -2.12 -13.20
N LEU A 267 23.24 -1.29 -12.18
CA LEU A 267 22.20 -0.88 -11.24
C LEU A 267 21.90 0.61 -11.39
N ALA A 268 20.67 0.95 -11.74
CA ALA A 268 20.15 2.32 -11.66
C ALA A 268 19.37 2.50 -10.34
N VAL A 269 19.78 3.49 -9.55
CA VAL A 269 19.20 3.80 -8.24
C VAL A 269 18.36 5.07 -8.36
N ALA A 270 17.04 4.92 -8.43
CA ALA A 270 16.07 6.02 -8.46
C ALA A 270 15.60 6.32 -7.04
N GLY A 271 16.16 7.35 -6.44
CA GLY A 271 15.86 7.77 -5.08
C GLY A 271 16.98 8.56 -4.45
N ASP A 272 16.65 9.22 -3.35
CA ASP A 272 17.60 10.00 -2.57
C ASP A 272 17.44 9.72 -1.06
N GLY A 273 18.43 10.14 -0.29
CA GLY A 273 18.40 9.97 1.15
C GLY A 273 19.79 10.00 1.80
N PRO A 274 19.83 9.89 3.15
CA PRO A 274 21.07 10.09 3.93
C PRO A 274 22.17 9.05 3.61
N LEU A 275 21.83 7.92 3.01
CA LEU A 275 22.83 6.89 2.65
C LEU A 275 23.46 7.09 1.28
N ARG A 276 23.04 8.07 0.45
CA ARG A 276 23.52 8.24 -0.92
C ARG A 276 25.05 8.25 -1.02
N GLY A 277 25.73 9.09 -0.24
CA GLY A 277 27.20 9.18 -0.27
C GLY A 277 27.89 7.87 0.08
N ARG A 278 27.39 7.16 1.12
CA ARG A 278 27.92 5.85 1.52
C ARG A 278 27.74 4.78 0.42
N LEU A 279 26.61 4.81 -0.27
CA LEU A 279 26.31 3.86 -1.36
C LEU A 279 27.17 4.12 -2.58
N THR A 280 27.37 5.40 -2.95
CA THR A 280 28.28 5.79 -4.03
C THR A 280 29.71 5.33 -3.74
N ALA A 281 30.20 5.55 -2.52
CA ALA A 281 31.52 5.09 -2.08
C ALA A 281 31.61 3.54 -2.07
N LEU A 282 30.55 2.84 -1.66
CA LEU A 282 30.50 1.38 -1.69
C LEU A 282 30.58 0.85 -3.13
N ALA A 283 29.80 1.40 -4.06
CA ALA A 283 29.82 1.01 -5.47
C ALA A 283 31.21 1.26 -6.11
N ALA A 284 31.82 2.41 -5.85
CA ALA A 284 33.15 2.76 -6.33
C ALA A 284 34.23 1.81 -5.78
N ARG A 285 34.23 1.52 -4.48
CA ARG A 285 35.15 0.58 -3.83
C ARG A 285 35.06 -0.82 -4.43
N LEU A 286 33.86 -1.27 -4.75
CA LEU A 286 33.59 -2.57 -5.36
C LEU A 286 33.73 -2.54 -6.90
N ARG A 287 34.08 -1.41 -7.50
CA ARG A 287 34.17 -1.18 -8.95
C ARG A 287 32.93 -1.65 -9.72
N LEU A 288 31.73 -1.31 -9.15
CA LEU A 288 30.45 -1.73 -9.72
C LEU A 288 29.85 -0.62 -10.61
N PRO A 289 29.26 -0.97 -11.77
CA PRO A 289 28.50 -0.03 -12.58
C PRO A 289 27.15 0.25 -11.93
N ALA A 290 27.11 1.29 -11.10
CA ALA A 290 25.91 1.77 -10.46
C ALA A 290 25.72 3.27 -10.71
N VAL A 291 24.51 3.67 -11.12
CA VAL A 291 24.14 5.05 -11.43
C VAL A 291 23.12 5.54 -10.40
N PHE A 292 23.42 6.61 -9.69
CA PHE A 292 22.56 7.22 -8.67
C PHE A 292 21.82 8.41 -9.26
N LEU A 293 20.55 8.24 -9.60
CA LEU A 293 19.72 9.21 -10.33
C LEU A 293 19.15 10.32 -9.44
N GLY A 294 19.19 10.14 -8.11
CA GLY A 294 18.51 11.01 -7.18
C GLY A 294 16.99 10.80 -7.16
N HIS A 295 16.28 11.76 -6.56
CA HIS A 295 14.82 11.72 -6.53
C HIS A 295 14.25 12.04 -7.91
N MET A 296 13.50 11.09 -8.46
CA MET A 296 12.78 11.26 -9.73
C MET A 296 11.36 11.75 -9.45
N ALA A 297 11.15 13.07 -9.59
CA ALA A 297 9.84 13.70 -9.38
C ALA A 297 8.88 13.47 -10.55
N ASP A 298 9.43 13.33 -11.76
CA ASP A 298 8.64 12.99 -12.97
C ASP A 298 8.26 11.50 -12.93
N ARG A 299 6.97 11.26 -12.71
CA ARG A 299 6.41 9.90 -12.66
C ARG A 299 6.50 9.19 -14.02
N THR A 300 6.39 9.92 -15.12
CA THR A 300 6.48 9.35 -16.47
C THR A 300 7.92 8.88 -16.75
N ALA A 301 8.91 9.67 -16.37
CA ALA A 301 10.31 9.28 -16.48
C ALA A 301 10.66 8.07 -15.60
N LEU A 302 10.11 8.00 -14.38
CA LEU A 302 10.28 6.84 -13.50
C LEU A 302 9.58 5.60 -14.07
N ALA A 303 8.37 5.73 -14.59
CA ALA A 303 7.64 4.64 -15.23
C ALA A 303 8.39 4.11 -16.46
N ALA A 304 8.94 5.00 -17.29
CA ALA A 304 9.78 4.62 -18.43
C ALA A 304 11.06 3.86 -18.01
N LEU A 305 11.71 4.28 -16.92
CA LEU A 305 12.84 3.57 -16.35
C LEU A 305 12.44 2.16 -15.86
N LEU A 306 11.34 2.07 -15.08
CA LEU A 306 10.83 0.79 -14.59
C LEU A 306 10.42 -0.13 -15.74
N ALA A 307 9.68 0.37 -16.73
CA ALA A 307 9.25 -0.41 -17.90
C ALA A 307 10.43 -0.92 -18.76
N THR A 308 11.56 -0.24 -18.72
CA THR A 308 12.77 -0.60 -19.46
C THR A 308 13.67 -1.58 -18.69
N ALA A 309 13.55 -1.63 -17.37
CA ALA A 309 14.36 -2.49 -16.51
C ALA A 309 14.11 -3.99 -16.78
N ASP A 310 15.12 -4.80 -16.55
CA ASP A 310 14.99 -6.26 -16.58
C ASP A 310 14.43 -6.80 -15.26
N LEU A 311 14.85 -6.19 -14.14
CA LEU A 311 14.42 -6.53 -12.78
C LEU A 311 14.44 -5.30 -11.87
N VAL A 312 13.58 -5.30 -10.87
CA VAL A 312 13.62 -4.35 -9.75
C VAL A 312 14.06 -5.06 -8.48
N LEU A 313 14.96 -4.44 -7.71
CA LEU A 313 15.42 -4.92 -6.40
C LEU A 313 14.77 -4.10 -5.30
N ALA A 314 14.06 -4.76 -4.39
CA ALA A 314 13.36 -4.17 -3.25
C ALA A 314 13.83 -4.78 -1.92
N PRO A 315 15.04 -4.44 -1.42
CA PRO A 315 15.66 -5.13 -0.29
C PRO A 315 15.14 -4.70 1.10
N GLY A 316 14.24 -3.72 1.18
CA GLY A 316 13.71 -3.22 2.43
C GLY A 316 12.91 -4.27 3.22
N PRO A 317 13.31 -4.64 4.46
CA PRO A 317 12.64 -5.70 5.23
C PRO A 317 11.35 -5.24 5.94
N VAL A 318 11.07 -3.94 5.98
CA VAL A 318 9.91 -3.37 6.70
C VAL A 318 8.83 -2.83 5.75
N GLU A 319 8.83 -3.26 4.50
CA GLU A 319 7.76 -2.92 3.56
C GLU A 319 6.46 -3.64 3.93
N THR A 320 5.40 -2.88 4.19
CA THR A 320 4.09 -3.42 4.55
C THR A 320 3.15 -3.58 3.37
N PHE A 321 3.32 -2.79 2.32
CA PHE A 321 2.62 -2.99 1.04
C PHE A 321 3.57 -2.91 -0.15
N GLY A 322 4.37 -1.83 -0.27
CA GLY A 322 5.38 -1.68 -1.31
C GLY A 322 4.81 -1.21 -2.66
N LEU A 323 4.22 0.00 -2.69
CA LEU A 323 3.70 0.58 -3.92
C LEU A 323 4.74 0.62 -5.05
N ALA A 324 6.02 0.91 -4.74
CA ALA A 324 7.07 0.92 -5.75
C ALA A 324 7.30 -0.45 -6.41
N ALA A 325 7.12 -1.55 -5.67
CA ALA A 325 7.16 -2.89 -6.24
C ALA A 325 5.96 -3.15 -7.15
N LEU A 326 4.77 -2.71 -6.73
CA LEU A 326 3.55 -2.83 -7.52
C LEU A 326 3.60 -1.95 -8.78
N GLU A 327 4.18 -0.76 -8.70
CA GLU A 327 4.44 0.13 -9.84
C GLU A 327 5.40 -0.52 -10.84
N ALA A 328 6.44 -1.20 -10.37
CA ALA A 328 7.35 -1.98 -11.23
C ALA A 328 6.62 -3.14 -11.93
N LEU A 329 5.81 -3.90 -11.19
CA LEU A 329 5.00 -4.98 -11.78
C LEU A 329 4.03 -4.44 -12.83
N ALA A 330 3.39 -3.28 -12.58
CA ALA A 330 2.49 -2.63 -13.53
C ALA A 330 3.22 -2.21 -14.83
N CYS A 331 4.49 -1.83 -14.73
CA CYS A 331 5.38 -1.59 -15.87
C CYS A 331 5.88 -2.89 -16.55
N GLY A 332 5.40 -4.04 -16.14
CA GLY A 332 5.82 -5.34 -16.68
C GLY A 332 7.19 -5.80 -16.20
N THR A 333 7.71 -5.26 -15.10
CA THR A 333 9.05 -5.58 -14.60
C THR A 333 8.99 -6.41 -13.33
N PRO A 334 9.53 -7.63 -13.32
CA PRO A 334 9.53 -8.50 -12.16
C PRO A 334 10.40 -7.94 -11.03
N VAL A 335 10.08 -8.35 -9.80
CA VAL A 335 10.69 -7.79 -8.58
C VAL A 335 11.32 -8.89 -7.74
N VAL A 336 12.57 -8.71 -7.34
CA VAL A 336 13.18 -9.46 -6.23
C VAL A 336 13.03 -8.63 -4.97
N ALA A 337 12.35 -9.18 -3.98
CA ALA A 337 11.95 -8.49 -2.78
C ALA A 337 12.52 -9.12 -1.49
N SER A 338 12.61 -8.35 -0.41
CA SER A 338 13.01 -8.91 0.87
C SER A 338 12.02 -9.97 1.37
N SER A 339 12.50 -11.17 1.69
CA SER A 339 11.70 -12.25 2.27
C SER A 339 11.15 -11.91 3.66
N ARG A 340 11.67 -10.86 4.31
CA ARG A 340 11.26 -10.38 5.62
C ARG A 340 10.25 -9.24 5.56
N SER A 341 9.58 -9.05 4.41
CA SER A 341 8.57 -8.01 4.17
C SER A 341 7.27 -8.63 3.65
N ALA A 342 6.25 -7.80 3.47
CA ALA A 342 5.00 -8.22 2.84
C ALA A 342 5.12 -8.48 1.32
N LEU A 343 6.21 -8.05 0.71
CA LEU A 343 6.36 -8.06 -0.75
C LEU A 343 6.34 -9.44 -1.41
N PRO A 344 6.90 -10.53 -0.83
CA PRO A 344 6.81 -11.85 -1.45
C PRO A 344 5.37 -12.28 -1.76
N ALA A 345 4.42 -11.99 -0.85
CA ALA A 345 3.01 -12.27 -1.09
C ALA A 345 2.41 -11.34 -2.17
N LEU A 346 2.87 -10.09 -2.24
CA LEU A 346 2.44 -9.14 -3.27
C LEU A 346 2.93 -9.55 -4.66
N VAL A 347 4.22 -9.87 -4.81
CA VAL A 347 4.81 -10.18 -6.13
C VAL A 347 4.41 -11.56 -6.64
N GLY A 348 4.19 -12.54 -5.74
CA GLY A 348 3.79 -13.90 -6.12
C GLY A 348 4.73 -14.52 -7.15
N SER A 349 4.17 -15.16 -8.18
CA SER A 349 4.94 -15.78 -9.28
C SER A 349 5.56 -14.77 -10.26
N ALA A 350 5.31 -13.48 -10.08
CA ALA A 350 5.90 -12.40 -10.88
C ALA A 350 7.21 -11.85 -10.28
N GLY A 351 7.70 -12.47 -9.22
CA GLY A 351 8.92 -12.07 -8.53
C GLY A 351 9.47 -13.18 -7.64
N ALA A 352 10.38 -12.83 -6.75
CA ALA A 352 10.97 -13.76 -5.80
C ALA A 352 11.28 -13.07 -4.46
N GLY A 353 11.35 -13.86 -3.38
CA GLY A 353 11.78 -13.43 -2.06
C GLY A 353 13.25 -13.78 -1.80
N ALA A 354 14.01 -12.87 -1.17
CA ALA A 354 15.41 -13.06 -0.81
C ALA A 354 15.73 -12.39 0.53
N GLY A 355 16.58 -13.00 1.34
CA GLY A 355 16.97 -12.50 2.67
C GLY A 355 18.36 -11.85 2.72
N THR A 356 19.25 -12.26 1.81
CA THR A 356 20.65 -11.81 1.74
C THR A 356 21.02 -11.32 0.35
N PRO A 357 22.07 -10.48 0.20
CA PRO A 357 22.52 -10.04 -1.13
C PRO A 357 22.84 -11.19 -2.12
N ALA A 358 23.39 -12.30 -1.63
CA ALA A 358 23.65 -13.47 -2.44
C ALA A 358 22.35 -14.13 -2.93
N GLU A 359 21.35 -14.26 -2.06
CA GLU A 359 20.02 -14.77 -2.44
C GLU A 359 19.32 -13.82 -3.42
N PHE A 360 19.46 -12.50 -3.26
CA PHE A 360 18.96 -11.54 -4.26
C PHE A 360 19.56 -11.78 -5.64
N ALA A 361 20.86 -12.04 -5.70
CA ALA A 361 21.54 -12.36 -6.95
C ALA A 361 21.09 -13.72 -7.53
N ALA A 362 20.92 -14.74 -6.70
CA ALA A 362 20.42 -16.04 -7.13
C ALA A 362 18.99 -15.93 -7.70
N ALA A 363 18.09 -15.32 -6.97
CA ALA A 363 16.70 -15.09 -7.39
C ALA A 363 16.62 -14.25 -8.69
N ALA A 364 17.49 -13.23 -8.81
CA ALA A 364 17.57 -12.44 -10.03
C ALA A 364 17.99 -13.29 -11.24
N ARG A 365 18.98 -14.20 -11.09
CA ARG A 365 19.39 -15.11 -12.16
C ARG A 365 18.27 -16.06 -12.58
N GLU A 366 17.53 -16.61 -11.63
CA GLU A 366 16.39 -17.50 -11.90
C GLU A 366 15.31 -16.78 -12.71
N LEU A 367 14.96 -15.54 -12.32
CA LEU A 367 13.98 -14.73 -13.06
C LEU A 367 14.49 -14.35 -14.45
N LEU A 368 15.78 -14.03 -14.60
CA LEU A 368 16.39 -13.69 -15.88
C LEU A 368 16.49 -14.89 -16.83
N ALA A 369 16.53 -16.10 -16.32
CA ALA A 369 16.51 -17.32 -17.13
C ALA A 369 15.16 -17.59 -17.80
N LEU A 370 14.09 -16.95 -17.30
CA LEU A 370 12.77 -17.03 -17.94
C LEU A 370 12.74 -16.17 -19.21
N PRO A 371 12.01 -16.59 -20.27
CA PRO A 371 11.80 -15.76 -21.46
C PRO A 371 11.24 -14.39 -21.09
N GLU A 372 11.84 -13.33 -21.66
CA GLU A 372 11.47 -11.94 -21.32
C GLU A 372 9.97 -11.66 -21.50
N PRO A 373 9.31 -12.04 -22.62
CA PRO A 373 7.88 -11.79 -22.76
C PRO A 373 7.04 -12.45 -21.65
N ALA A 374 7.41 -13.67 -21.26
CA ALA A 374 6.68 -14.41 -20.23
C ALA A 374 6.83 -13.79 -18.83
N ARG A 375 8.05 -13.37 -18.44
CA ARG A 375 8.28 -12.73 -17.14
C ARG A 375 7.60 -11.36 -17.07
N ARG A 376 7.62 -10.57 -18.18
CA ARG A 376 6.94 -9.28 -18.25
C ARG A 376 5.40 -9.40 -18.19
N ALA A 377 4.84 -10.36 -18.94
CA ALA A 377 3.40 -10.63 -18.91
C ALA A 377 2.94 -11.05 -17.50
N ARG A 378 3.69 -11.91 -16.80
CA ARG A 378 3.39 -12.30 -15.41
C ARG A 378 3.41 -11.09 -14.46
N ALA A 379 4.40 -10.19 -14.62
CA ALA A 379 4.51 -8.99 -13.80
C ALA A 379 3.28 -8.08 -14.01
N ARG A 380 2.92 -7.79 -15.24
CA ARG A 380 1.75 -6.97 -15.58
C ARG A 380 0.45 -7.59 -15.08
N ALA A 381 0.20 -8.85 -15.36
CA ALA A 381 -0.99 -9.56 -14.91
C ALA A 381 -1.12 -9.56 -13.38
N ARG A 382 0.00 -9.63 -12.64
CA ARG A 382 -0.02 -9.53 -11.17
C ARG A 382 -0.47 -8.15 -10.69
N ALA A 383 0.00 -7.08 -11.34
CA ALA A 383 -0.40 -5.72 -11.00
C ALA A 383 -1.89 -5.44 -11.31
N GLU A 384 -2.41 -6.02 -12.38
CA GLU A 384 -3.81 -5.89 -12.80
C GLU A 384 -4.82 -6.44 -11.79
N LEU A 385 -4.38 -7.28 -10.86
CA LEU A 385 -5.19 -7.71 -9.71
C LEU A 385 -5.37 -6.62 -8.64
N HIS A 386 -4.65 -5.49 -8.75
CA HIS A 386 -4.60 -4.43 -7.77
C HIS A 386 -4.91 -3.03 -8.36
N PRO A 387 -6.02 -2.80 -9.08
CA PRO A 387 -6.37 -1.45 -9.52
C PRO A 387 -6.83 -0.61 -8.32
N TRP A 388 -6.58 0.72 -8.34
CA TRP A 388 -7.03 1.63 -7.28
C TRP A 388 -8.53 1.56 -7.02
N ARG A 389 -9.33 1.31 -8.05
CA ARG A 389 -10.78 1.15 -7.93
C ARG A 389 -11.14 0.09 -6.88
N THR A 390 -10.56 -1.11 -6.99
CA THR A 390 -10.81 -2.19 -6.02
C THR A 390 -10.38 -1.81 -4.60
N ALA A 391 -9.27 -1.07 -4.46
CA ALA A 391 -8.83 -0.54 -3.17
C ALA A 391 -9.85 0.44 -2.60
N VAL A 392 -10.32 1.41 -3.38
CA VAL A 392 -11.34 2.40 -2.97
C VAL A 392 -12.62 1.70 -2.52
N ASP A 393 -13.14 0.74 -3.30
CA ASP A 393 -14.36 0.00 -2.97
C ASP A 393 -14.22 -0.78 -1.64
N ALA A 394 -13.06 -1.40 -1.41
CA ALA A 394 -12.78 -2.12 -0.18
C ALA A 394 -12.68 -1.18 1.04
N PHE A 395 -12.12 0.01 0.88
CA PHE A 395 -12.04 1.01 1.93
C PHE A 395 -13.42 1.63 2.22
N LEU A 396 -14.22 1.93 1.20
CA LEU A 396 -15.61 2.38 1.37
C LEU A 396 -16.44 1.31 2.10
N ALA A 397 -16.31 0.05 1.74
CA ALA A 397 -16.94 -1.06 2.45
C ALA A 397 -16.48 -1.15 3.92
N ALA A 398 -15.21 -0.85 4.21
CA ALA A 398 -14.71 -0.76 5.59
C ALA A 398 -15.35 0.39 6.36
N HIS A 399 -15.71 1.50 5.71
CA HIS A 399 -16.49 2.59 6.28
C HIS A 399 -18.00 2.28 6.39
N GLY A 400 -18.47 1.16 5.83
CA GLY A 400 -19.88 0.85 5.73
C GLY A 400 -20.62 1.71 4.70
N ALA A 401 -19.88 2.29 3.74
CA ALA A 401 -20.41 3.01 2.60
C ALA A 401 -20.58 2.06 1.41
N ALA A 402 -21.60 2.28 0.58
CA ALA A 402 -21.76 1.53 -0.66
C ALA A 402 -20.72 1.99 -1.69
N PRO A 403 -20.20 1.08 -2.55
CA PRO A 403 -19.40 1.47 -3.70
C PRO A 403 -20.22 2.35 -4.63
N SER A 404 -19.56 3.32 -5.31
CA SER A 404 -20.25 4.25 -6.19
C SER A 404 -20.85 3.54 -7.41
N PRO A 405 -22.11 3.80 -7.76
CA PRO A 405 -22.71 3.26 -9.00
C PRO A 405 -21.95 3.67 -10.26
N ALA A 406 -21.35 4.85 -10.27
CA ALA A 406 -20.53 5.36 -11.39
C ALA A 406 -19.24 4.56 -11.63
N LEU A 407 -18.86 3.72 -10.67
CA LEU A 407 -17.67 2.86 -10.74
C LEU A 407 -18.01 1.41 -11.15
N LEU A 408 -19.27 1.04 -11.29
CA LEU A 408 -19.62 -0.28 -11.82
C LEU A 408 -19.32 -0.32 -13.34
N PRO A 409 -18.69 -1.40 -13.87
CA PRO A 409 -18.60 -1.57 -15.30
C PRO A 409 -20.02 -1.57 -15.86
N ALA A 410 -20.27 -0.83 -16.94
CA ALA A 410 -21.52 -0.98 -17.68
C ALA A 410 -21.67 -2.48 -17.96
N ALA A 411 -22.73 -3.07 -17.41
CA ALA A 411 -23.05 -4.47 -17.70
C ALA A 411 -23.11 -4.57 -19.21
N ALA A 412 -22.21 -5.37 -19.81
CA ALA A 412 -22.24 -5.68 -21.20
C ALA A 412 -23.65 -6.22 -21.48
N GLY A 413 -24.46 -5.40 -22.14
CA GLY A 413 -25.81 -5.75 -22.49
C GLY A 413 -25.79 -6.97 -23.40
N ALA A 414 -26.02 -8.12 -22.80
CA ALA A 414 -26.38 -9.31 -23.56
C ALA A 414 -27.77 -9.07 -24.13
N GLY A 415 -27.80 -8.51 -25.35
CA GLY A 415 -28.98 -8.48 -26.17
C GLY A 415 -29.42 -9.89 -26.51
N LEU A 416 -30.34 -10.43 -25.73
CA LEU A 416 -31.12 -11.60 -26.09
C LEU A 416 -32.29 -11.14 -26.94
N THR A 417 -32.07 -11.07 -28.26
CA THR A 417 -33.19 -11.16 -29.24
C THR A 417 -33.47 -12.66 -29.44
N GLY A 418 -34.58 -13.12 -28.94
CA GLY A 418 -35.15 -14.38 -29.42
C GLY A 418 -35.75 -14.25 -30.82
N PRO A 419 -36.01 -15.36 -31.52
CA PRO A 419 -37.36 -15.88 -31.53
C PRO A 419 -37.52 -17.42 -31.63
N GLY A 420 -38.65 -17.91 -31.21
CA GLY A 420 -39.40 -18.99 -31.90
C GLY A 420 -39.28 -20.44 -31.43
N ARG A 421 -40.26 -20.85 -30.62
CA ARG A 421 -41.06 -22.09 -30.68
C ARG A 421 -40.49 -23.30 -31.44
N SER A 422 -40.38 -24.47 -30.83
CA SER A 422 -41.44 -25.47 -30.72
C SER A 422 -40.89 -26.86 -30.26
N ARG A 423 -41.64 -27.48 -29.37
CA ARG A 423 -41.98 -28.90 -29.21
C ARG A 423 -40.92 -30.00 -29.31
N GLY A 424 -40.88 -30.84 -28.27
CA GLY A 424 -40.52 -32.24 -28.37
C GLY A 424 -39.87 -32.85 -27.13
N LEU A 425 -40.61 -33.40 -26.18
CA LEU A 425 -40.22 -34.52 -25.30
C LEU A 425 -40.64 -35.81 -26.00
N PRO A 426 -40.15 -37.02 -25.73
CA PRO A 426 -39.39 -37.64 -24.64
C PRO A 426 -38.34 -38.67 -25.18
N PRO A 427 -37.84 -39.72 -24.48
CA PRO A 427 -38.16 -40.29 -23.17
C PRO A 427 -36.92 -40.62 -22.26
N ARG A 428 -37.23 -41.03 -21.03
CA ARG A 428 -36.37 -41.60 -20.00
C ARG A 428 -35.82 -42.97 -20.39
N HIS A 429 -34.59 -43.28 -19.94
CA HIS A 429 -33.99 -44.55 -19.49
C HIS A 429 -32.56 -44.21 -19.05
N GLY A 430 -31.99 -44.62 -17.97
CA GLY A 430 -31.97 -45.73 -17.12
C GLY A 430 -30.77 -45.54 -16.19
N ALA A 431 -30.89 -45.98 -14.99
CA ALA A 431 -29.90 -45.87 -13.90
C ALA A 431 -28.60 -46.63 -14.18
N ALA A 432 -27.47 -46.05 -13.75
CA ALA A 432 -26.28 -46.82 -13.41
C ALA A 432 -25.55 -46.15 -12.25
N GLY A 433 -25.27 -46.91 -11.22
CA GLY A 433 -24.73 -46.54 -9.94
C GLY A 433 -23.22 -46.25 -9.95
N PRO A 434 -22.66 -45.80 -8.80
CA PRO A 434 -21.29 -45.27 -8.69
C PRO A 434 -20.23 -46.38 -8.63
N PRO A 435 -19.00 -46.12 -9.12
CA PRO A 435 -17.89 -47.02 -8.86
C PRO A 435 -17.15 -46.68 -7.57
N ALA A 436 -16.65 -47.73 -6.96
CA ALA A 436 -16.03 -47.87 -5.66
C ALA A 436 -14.65 -47.20 -5.53
N SER A 437 -14.34 -46.81 -4.29
CA SER A 437 -12.99 -46.47 -3.81
C SER A 437 -12.03 -47.66 -3.94
N PRO A 438 -10.74 -47.37 -4.17
CA PRO A 438 -9.71 -48.37 -3.87
C PRO A 438 -9.06 -48.13 -2.49
N ALA A 439 -8.67 -49.24 -1.94
CA ALA A 439 -8.27 -49.58 -0.60
C ALA A 439 -6.97 -48.96 -0.10
N ARG A 440 -6.92 -48.83 1.22
CA ARG A 440 -5.72 -48.71 2.06
C ARG A 440 -4.70 -49.80 1.77
N VAL A 441 -3.45 -49.41 1.72
CA VAL A 441 -2.33 -50.31 1.99
C VAL A 441 -1.67 -49.90 3.29
N GLN A 442 -1.68 -50.81 4.26
CA GLN A 442 -1.00 -50.76 5.53
C GLN A 442 0.46 -51.15 5.38
N GLY A 443 1.32 -50.46 6.12
CA GLY A 443 2.36 -51.00 6.95
C GLY A 443 3.60 -51.58 6.30
N VAL A 444 4.78 -51.03 6.69
CA VAL A 444 5.86 -51.84 7.28
C VAL A 444 6.68 -50.92 8.20
N ALA A 445 6.95 -51.46 9.36
CA ALA A 445 7.66 -50.88 10.49
C ALA A 445 9.18 -51.09 10.44
N SER A 446 9.86 -50.41 11.37
CA SER A 446 11.21 -50.66 11.95
C SER A 446 12.42 -50.32 11.09
N ALA A 447 13.45 -49.59 11.57
CA ALA A 447 14.23 -49.84 12.76
C ALA A 447 15.06 -48.61 13.16
N ARG A 448 15.18 -48.33 14.44
CA ARG A 448 16.30 -47.58 15.05
C ARG A 448 17.56 -48.48 15.07
N PRO A 449 18.73 -47.87 15.11
CA PRO A 449 19.67 -48.30 16.13
C PRO A 449 20.09 -47.13 17.07
N ALA A 450 20.25 -47.54 18.28
CA ALA A 450 20.83 -46.77 19.38
C ALA A 450 22.36 -46.95 19.41
N GLY A 451 23.03 -45.96 20.01
CA GLY A 451 24.27 -46.30 20.66
C GLY A 451 25.35 -45.26 20.66
N LYS A 452 25.55 -44.59 21.85
CA LYS A 452 26.83 -44.35 22.58
C LYS A 452 27.93 -43.57 21.80
N GLY A 453 28.56 -42.62 22.37
CA GLY A 453 29.02 -42.26 23.68
C GLY A 453 29.99 -41.10 23.58
N ALA A 454 29.97 -40.29 24.55
CA ALA A 454 30.98 -39.77 25.48
C ALA A 454 32.34 -39.26 24.96
N GLU A 455 32.75 -38.17 25.63
CA GLU A 455 34.09 -37.67 25.93
C GLU A 455 34.76 -36.79 24.85
N ARG A 456 34.93 -35.54 25.08
CA ARG A 456 35.65 -34.60 25.96
C ARG A 456 35.36 -33.18 25.61
#